data_052cdf557825f9aff7e22f563b7150f5
#
_entry.id   052cdf557825f9aff7e22f563b7150f5
#
_cell.length_a   1.000
_cell.length_b   1.000
_cell.length_c   1.000
_cell.angle_alpha   90.00
_cell.angle_beta   90.00
_cell.angle_gamma   90.00
#
_symmetry.space_group_name_H-M   'P 1'
#
loop_
_entity.id
_entity.type
_entity.pdbx_description
1 polymer ?
#
loop_
_entity_poly.entity_id
_entity_poly.type
_entity_poly.pdbx_seq_one_letter_code
_entity_poly.pdbx_strand_id
1 'polypeptide(L)'
;MKFEGSSSGDGTITDLATGVGYNFSHHFGVDLGVPYYFVGTPSSIKQKNPSAVSGNGLGSFGADLKWNFPGKTVNYASTIHLGAPTGDTKKGHSTGHATWNWSNHIEHGWGNFTPFIDGGIGNTISDTRFFHRPFITFGYNAQFEAGTEFDAGPFSFTASAYDVAPWGPQTVISRVFRCSSGAKCSANGKSTNRRGYTLASVQAGSADLVRDNGFNAGLEVKPRPYLDLEVDYSRSVPLQLNNFSFGISVDLRTLWHSNPHQ
;
A
#
# COMPACT_ATOMS: atom_id res chain seq x y z
N MET A 1 -12.49 2.74 5.46
CA MET A 1 -11.59 3.91 5.44
C MET A 1 -10.29 3.49 6.10
N LYS A 2 -9.15 3.66 5.43
CA LYS A 2 -7.82 3.31 5.96
C LYS A 2 -6.93 4.54 5.94
N PHE A 3 -6.20 4.76 7.03
CA PHE A 3 -5.20 5.79 7.16
C PHE A 3 -3.83 5.11 7.25
N GLU A 4 -2.95 5.39 6.31
CA GLU A 4 -1.63 4.78 6.24
C GLU A 4 -0.54 5.84 6.26
N GLY A 5 0.59 5.53 6.88
CA GLY A 5 1.71 6.45 6.94
C GLY A 5 3.05 5.75 6.90
N SER A 6 3.90 6.14 5.97
CA SER A 6 5.28 5.71 5.90
C SER A 6 6.23 6.81 6.35
N SER A 7 7.29 6.42 7.05
CA SER A 7 8.32 7.31 7.53
C SER A 7 9.71 6.81 7.12
N SER A 8 10.53 7.71 6.61
CA SER A 8 11.93 7.45 6.26
C SER A 8 12.79 8.68 6.54
N GLY A 9 14.09 8.55 6.37
CA GLY A 9 15.01 9.69 6.42
C GLY A 9 14.77 10.74 5.33
N ASP A 10 13.98 10.42 4.31
CA ASP A 10 13.65 11.29 3.18
C ASP A 10 12.32 12.05 3.37
N GLY A 11 11.53 11.71 4.40
CA GLY A 11 10.27 12.37 4.72
C GLY A 11 9.19 11.41 5.19
N THR A 12 8.00 11.95 5.35
CA THR A 12 6.80 11.18 5.70
C THR A 12 5.80 11.29 4.57
N ILE A 13 5.19 10.15 4.24
CA ILE A 13 4.05 10.10 3.34
C ILE A 13 2.91 9.46 4.14
N THR A 14 1.81 10.16 4.18
CA THR A 14 0.60 9.66 4.81
C THR A 14 -0.52 9.76 3.79
N ASP A 15 -1.40 8.80 3.75
CA ASP A 15 -2.60 8.89 2.95
C ASP A 15 -3.85 8.54 3.74
N LEU A 16 -4.95 8.99 3.23
CA LEU A 16 -6.28 8.62 3.65
C LEU A 16 -6.92 7.86 2.48
N ALA A 17 -6.91 6.54 2.56
CA ALA A 17 -7.61 5.70 1.59
C ALA A 17 -9.09 5.63 1.96
N THR A 18 -9.94 6.07 1.04
CA THR A 18 -11.40 5.97 1.17
C THR A 18 -11.92 5.07 0.08
N GLY A 19 -12.82 4.17 0.44
CA GLY A 19 -13.40 3.25 -0.53
C GLY A 19 -14.81 2.82 -0.14
N VAL A 20 -15.56 2.40 -1.14
CA VAL A 20 -16.88 1.79 -1.03
C VAL A 20 -16.88 0.49 -1.80
N GLY A 21 -17.31 -0.58 -1.14
CA GLY A 21 -17.42 -1.91 -1.73
C GLY A 21 -18.84 -2.41 -1.79
N TYR A 22 -19.09 -3.23 -2.79
CA TYR A 22 -20.36 -3.93 -2.94
C TYR A 22 -20.15 -5.38 -3.37
N ASN A 23 -20.72 -6.32 -2.63
CA ASN A 23 -20.69 -7.73 -2.97
C ASN A 23 -21.99 -8.11 -3.69
N PHE A 24 -21.89 -8.42 -4.98
CA PHE A 24 -23.02 -8.89 -5.80
C PHE A 24 -23.48 -10.28 -5.41
N SER A 25 -22.53 -11.09 -4.92
CA SER A 25 -22.79 -12.46 -4.46
C SER A 25 -21.76 -12.85 -3.39
N HIS A 26 -21.83 -14.07 -2.88
CA HIS A 26 -20.82 -14.65 -2.00
C HIS A 26 -19.45 -14.82 -2.68
N HIS A 27 -19.42 -14.81 -4.02
CA HIS A 27 -18.20 -15.04 -4.80
C HIS A 27 -17.68 -13.78 -5.50
N PHE A 28 -18.49 -12.76 -5.71
CA PHE A 28 -18.12 -11.62 -6.52
C PHE A 28 -18.40 -10.30 -5.82
N GLY A 29 -17.40 -9.42 -5.86
CA GLY A 29 -17.51 -8.08 -5.31
C GLY A 29 -16.73 -7.06 -6.15
N VAL A 30 -17.05 -5.79 -5.92
CA VAL A 30 -16.35 -4.64 -6.49
C VAL A 30 -16.12 -3.62 -5.40
N ASP A 31 -14.89 -3.11 -5.30
CA ASP A 31 -14.57 -1.96 -4.48
C ASP A 31 -14.12 -0.80 -5.38
N LEU A 32 -14.48 0.41 -4.99
CA LEU A 32 -14.05 1.64 -5.63
C LEU A 32 -13.40 2.53 -4.58
N GLY A 33 -12.29 3.18 -4.92
CA GLY A 33 -11.59 4.00 -3.95
C GLY A 33 -10.71 5.08 -4.58
N VAL A 34 -10.36 6.05 -3.76
CA VAL A 34 -9.38 7.07 -4.10
C VAL A 34 -8.59 7.46 -2.85
N PRO A 35 -7.25 7.41 -2.88
CA PRO A 35 -6.42 7.88 -1.77
C PRO A 35 -6.22 9.39 -1.86
N TYR A 36 -6.10 10.03 -0.69
CA TYR A 36 -5.62 11.41 -0.58
C TYR A 36 -4.27 11.42 0.15
N TYR A 37 -3.23 11.87 -0.53
CA TYR A 37 -1.87 11.89 -0.02
C TYR A 37 -1.52 13.17 0.70
N PHE A 38 -0.84 13.02 1.85
CA PHE A 38 -0.19 14.09 2.61
C PHE A 38 1.31 13.83 2.60
N VAL A 39 2.08 14.69 1.94
CA VAL A 39 3.54 14.53 1.85
C VAL A 39 4.22 15.54 2.77
N GLY A 40 4.87 15.01 3.80
CA GLY A 40 5.65 15.78 4.76
C GLY A 40 7.11 15.89 4.36
N THR A 41 7.62 17.11 4.20
CA THR A 41 9.03 17.37 3.93
C THR A 41 9.78 17.54 5.26
N PRO A 42 10.94 16.87 5.46
CA PRO A 42 11.76 17.05 6.65
C PRO A 42 12.13 18.53 6.88
N SER A 43 12.12 18.95 8.13
CA SER A 43 12.45 20.34 8.51
C SER A 43 13.84 20.76 8.05
N SER A 44 14.80 19.84 8.02
CA SER A 44 16.16 20.07 7.50
C SER A 44 16.19 20.44 6.02
N ILE A 45 15.24 19.95 5.22
CA ILE A 45 15.08 20.27 3.80
C ILE A 45 14.34 21.60 3.64
N LYS A 46 13.28 21.83 4.43
CA LYS A 46 12.54 23.11 4.44
C LYS A 46 13.43 24.30 4.76
N GLN A 47 14.37 24.14 5.68
CA GLN A 47 15.29 25.20 6.10
C GLN A 47 16.28 25.57 4.97
N LYS A 48 16.65 24.63 4.08
CA LYS A 48 17.56 24.84 2.95
C LYS A 48 16.84 25.24 1.66
N ASN A 49 15.57 24.89 1.53
CA ASN A 49 14.75 25.24 0.38
C ASN A 49 13.32 25.59 0.84
N PRO A 50 13.05 26.88 1.15
CA PRO A 50 11.75 27.34 1.58
C PRO A 50 10.62 27.12 0.55
N SER A 51 11.01 26.94 -0.72
CA SER A 51 10.07 26.64 -1.83
C SER A 51 9.70 25.15 -1.93
N ALA A 52 10.25 24.29 -1.08
CA ALA A 52 9.85 22.89 -0.99
C ALA A 52 8.43 22.80 -0.44
N VAL A 53 7.46 22.82 -1.33
CA VAL A 53 6.03 22.79 -1.01
C VAL A 53 5.62 21.36 -0.67
N SER A 54 4.76 21.20 0.34
CA SER A 54 4.08 19.94 0.61
C SER A 54 3.28 19.50 -0.62
N GLY A 55 3.49 18.28 -1.06
CA GLY A 55 2.85 17.74 -2.27
C GLY A 55 1.51 17.05 -1.98
N ASN A 56 0.59 17.67 -1.25
CA ASN A 56 -0.70 17.05 -0.94
C ASN A 56 -1.61 16.98 -2.16
N GLY A 57 -2.46 15.95 -2.24
CA GLY A 57 -3.47 15.85 -3.29
C GLY A 57 -4.08 14.45 -3.45
N LEU A 58 -5.09 14.39 -4.31
CA LEU A 58 -5.74 13.13 -4.67
C LEU A 58 -4.80 12.25 -5.50
N GLY A 59 -4.85 10.96 -5.21
CA GLY A 59 -4.20 9.93 -5.98
C GLY A 59 -5.01 9.44 -7.17
N SER A 60 -4.61 8.32 -7.71
CA SER A 60 -5.34 7.66 -8.80
C SER A 60 -6.60 7.01 -8.26
N PHE A 61 -7.70 7.13 -9.03
CA PHE A 61 -8.90 6.36 -8.76
C PHE A 61 -8.63 4.88 -9.01
N GLY A 62 -9.05 4.03 -8.07
CA GLY A 62 -8.89 2.59 -8.12
C GLY A 62 -10.21 1.85 -8.13
N ALA A 63 -10.23 0.70 -8.79
CA ALA A 63 -11.33 -0.26 -8.77
C ALA A 63 -10.77 -1.67 -8.57
N ASP A 64 -11.32 -2.41 -7.61
CA ASP A 64 -11.01 -3.81 -7.34
C ASP A 64 -12.15 -4.69 -7.80
N LEU A 65 -11.85 -5.69 -8.62
CA LEU A 65 -12.74 -6.79 -8.94
C LEU A 65 -12.31 -8.00 -8.11
N LYS A 66 -13.20 -8.50 -7.28
CA LYS A 66 -12.92 -9.56 -6.31
C LYS A 66 -13.66 -10.83 -6.62
N TRP A 67 -12.98 -11.95 -6.54
CA TRP A 67 -13.52 -13.31 -6.62
C TRP A 67 -13.11 -14.08 -5.37
N ASN A 68 -14.09 -14.61 -4.64
CA ASN A 68 -13.86 -15.40 -3.43
C ASN A 68 -14.45 -16.79 -3.61
N PHE A 69 -13.66 -17.80 -3.37
CA PHE A 69 -14.06 -19.21 -3.44
C PHE A 69 -13.79 -19.88 -2.10
N PRO A 70 -14.74 -19.74 -1.13
CA PRO A 70 -14.61 -20.40 0.16
C PRO A 70 -14.68 -21.91 -0.03
N GLY A 71 -13.67 -22.61 0.42
CA GLY A 71 -13.61 -24.07 0.44
C GLY A 71 -13.76 -24.63 1.85
N LYS A 72 -14.00 -25.94 1.98
CA LYS A 72 -14.05 -26.59 3.30
C LYS A 72 -12.69 -26.65 4.00
N THR A 73 -11.63 -26.66 3.24
CA THR A 73 -10.26 -26.85 3.73
C THR A 73 -9.35 -25.70 3.31
N VAL A 74 -9.49 -25.22 2.09
CA VAL A 74 -8.69 -24.15 1.51
C VAL A 74 -9.64 -23.07 1.00
N ASN A 75 -9.39 -21.85 1.39
CA ASN A 75 -10.04 -20.67 0.82
C ASN A 75 -9.14 -20.08 -0.25
N TYR A 76 -9.73 -19.63 -1.34
CA TYR A 76 -9.03 -18.96 -2.43
C TYR A 76 -9.74 -17.64 -2.75
N ALA A 77 -8.96 -16.58 -2.84
CA ALA A 77 -9.44 -15.29 -3.31
C ALA A 77 -8.53 -14.77 -4.44
N SER A 78 -9.15 -14.10 -5.39
CA SER A 78 -8.45 -13.43 -6.49
C SER A 78 -8.96 -12.01 -6.64
N THR A 79 -8.06 -11.05 -6.84
CA THR A 79 -8.41 -9.64 -7.00
C THR A 79 -7.67 -9.07 -8.19
N ILE A 80 -8.41 -8.37 -9.06
CA ILE A 80 -7.82 -7.51 -10.09
C ILE A 80 -8.04 -6.07 -9.66
N HIS A 81 -6.94 -5.38 -9.38
CA HIS A 81 -6.91 -3.94 -9.16
C HIS A 81 -6.67 -3.20 -10.46
N LEU A 82 -7.48 -2.19 -10.75
CA LEU A 82 -7.35 -1.31 -11.90
C LEU A 82 -7.23 0.13 -11.41
N GLY A 83 -6.19 0.84 -11.85
CA GLY A 83 -5.96 2.24 -11.50
C GLY A 83 -6.11 3.16 -12.71
N ALA A 84 -6.97 4.16 -12.60
CA ALA A 84 -7.08 5.22 -13.59
C ALA A 84 -6.11 6.37 -13.24
N PRO A 85 -5.40 6.99 -14.21
CA PRO A 85 -4.38 8.01 -13.95
C PRO A 85 -5.00 9.39 -13.65
N THR A 86 -5.86 9.48 -12.64
CA THR A 86 -6.57 10.71 -12.25
C THR A 86 -5.77 11.60 -11.30
N GLY A 87 -4.74 11.07 -10.63
CA GLY A 87 -3.89 11.83 -9.73
C GLY A 87 -2.87 12.71 -10.45
N ASP A 88 -2.26 13.64 -9.70
CA ASP A 88 -1.25 14.56 -10.22
C ASP A 88 0.11 13.87 -10.39
N THR A 89 0.51 13.61 -11.63
CA THR A 89 1.81 13.00 -11.97
C THR A 89 2.99 13.88 -11.55
N LYS A 90 2.84 15.21 -11.60
CA LYS A 90 3.90 16.15 -11.20
C LYS A 90 4.18 16.08 -9.71
N LYS A 91 3.21 15.66 -8.93
CA LYS A 91 3.34 15.43 -7.48
C LYS A 91 3.61 13.97 -7.12
N GLY A 92 3.76 13.09 -8.10
CA GLY A 92 3.96 11.67 -7.89
C GLY A 92 2.72 10.94 -7.34
N HIS A 93 1.52 11.50 -7.51
CA HIS A 93 0.27 10.87 -7.05
C HIS A 93 -0.35 9.96 -8.11
N SER A 94 0.22 9.94 -9.30
CA SER A 94 -0.19 9.08 -10.42
C SER A 94 1.01 8.74 -11.29
N THR A 95 0.95 7.59 -11.94
CA THR A 95 1.94 7.21 -12.98
C THR A 95 1.70 7.96 -14.30
N GLY A 96 0.53 8.60 -14.47
CA GLY A 96 0.09 9.15 -15.75
C GLY A 96 -0.38 8.08 -16.74
N HIS A 97 -0.37 6.83 -16.33
CA HIS A 97 -0.79 5.67 -17.13
C HIS A 97 -1.79 4.83 -16.35
N ALA A 98 -2.62 4.08 -17.06
CA ALA A 98 -3.47 3.08 -16.44
C ALA A 98 -2.61 2.00 -15.78
N THR A 99 -2.95 1.64 -14.57
CA THR A 99 -2.26 0.60 -13.80
C THR A 99 -3.16 -0.58 -13.56
N TRP A 100 -2.55 -1.74 -13.37
CA TRP A 100 -3.26 -2.95 -13.00
C TRP A 100 -2.38 -3.82 -12.11
N ASN A 101 -3.03 -4.59 -11.26
CA ASN A 101 -2.41 -5.63 -10.45
C ASN A 101 -3.40 -6.79 -10.36
N TRP A 102 -2.93 -8.00 -10.53
CA TRP A 102 -3.68 -9.22 -10.29
C TRP A 102 -3.04 -9.97 -9.15
N SER A 103 -3.77 -10.18 -8.07
CA SER A 103 -3.31 -10.89 -6.87
C SER A 103 -4.20 -12.08 -6.58
N ASN A 104 -3.59 -13.11 -5.99
CA ASN A 104 -4.24 -14.35 -5.58
C ASN A 104 -3.84 -14.65 -4.16
N HIS A 105 -4.79 -15.04 -3.34
CA HIS A 105 -4.64 -15.39 -1.94
C HIS A 105 -5.13 -16.81 -1.72
N ILE A 106 -4.34 -17.61 -1.04
CA ILE A 106 -4.66 -18.99 -0.66
C ILE A 106 -4.41 -19.12 0.82
N GLU A 107 -5.41 -19.57 1.56
CA GLU A 107 -5.29 -19.80 3.00
C GLU A 107 -5.87 -21.14 3.42
N HIS A 108 -5.39 -21.66 4.56
CA HIS A 108 -5.86 -22.91 5.15
C HIS A 108 -6.02 -22.79 6.66
N GLY A 109 -7.25 -22.92 7.15
CA GLY A 109 -7.52 -22.82 8.58
C GLY A 109 -7.23 -24.10 9.35
N TRP A 110 -6.45 -24.00 10.43
CA TRP A 110 -6.20 -25.04 11.43
C TRP A 110 -6.60 -24.54 12.83
N GLY A 111 -7.88 -24.63 13.12
CA GLY A 111 -8.41 -24.08 14.38
C GLY A 111 -8.27 -22.56 14.42
N ASN A 112 -7.46 -22.05 15.32
CA ASN A 112 -7.19 -20.62 15.47
C ASN A 112 -6.00 -20.13 14.63
N PHE A 113 -5.43 -20.98 13.81
CA PHE A 113 -4.22 -20.70 13.05
C PHE A 113 -4.49 -20.84 11.55
N THR A 114 -4.24 -19.81 10.80
CA THR A 114 -4.54 -19.75 9.36
C THR A 114 -3.30 -19.32 8.58
N PRO A 115 -2.44 -20.26 8.15
CA PRO A 115 -1.37 -19.95 7.22
C PRO A 115 -1.93 -19.53 5.87
N PHE A 116 -1.23 -18.60 5.21
CA PHE A 116 -1.59 -18.11 3.90
C PHE A 116 -0.39 -17.85 2.99
N ILE A 117 -0.66 -17.81 1.71
CA ILE A 117 0.27 -17.41 0.65
C ILE A 117 -0.47 -16.48 -0.30
N ASP A 118 0.18 -15.37 -0.61
CA ASP A 118 -0.25 -14.43 -1.65
C ASP A 118 0.73 -14.43 -2.82
N GLY A 119 0.21 -14.31 -4.03
CA GLY A 119 1.00 -14.15 -5.22
C GLY A 119 0.32 -13.22 -6.22
N GLY A 120 1.07 -12.33 -6.85
CA GLY A 120 0.51 -11.37 -7.77
C GLY A 120 1.49 -10.88 -8.82
N ILE A 121 0.94 -10.28 -9.87
CA ILE A 121 1.68 -9.61 -10.94
C ILE A 121 0.99 -8.30 -11.28
N GLY A 122 1.77 -7.30 -11.72
CA GLY A 122 1.22 -6.02 -12.11
C GLY A 122 2.19 -5.16 -12.90
N ASN A 123 1.73 -3.98 -13.26
CA ASN A 123 2.55 -2.97 -13.94
C ASN A 123 2.84 -1.75 -13.07
N THR A 124 2.58 -1.84 -11.78
CA THR A 124 2.89 -0.79 -10.79
C THR A 124 3.24 -1.41 -9.45
N ILE A 125 4.07 -0.70 -8.67
CA ILE A 125 4.41 -1.08 -7.30
C ILE A 125 3.77 -0.10 -6.29
N SER A 126 3.14 0.96 -6.75
CA SER A 126 2.71 2.06 -5.88
C SER A 126 1.66 1.68 -4.86
N ASP A 127 0.72 0.87 -5.27
CA ASP A 127 -0.47 0.56 -4.48
C ASP A 127 -0.47 -0.92 -4.09
N THR A 128 0.71 -1.41 -3.69
CA THR A 128 0.79 -2.72 -3.09
C THR A 128 0.21 -2.68 -1.68
N ARG A 129 -0.40 -3.77 -1.29
CA ARG A 129 -0.96 -4.06 0.02
C ARG A 129 0.01 -3.84 1.20
N PHE A 130 1.31 -3.71 0.93
CA PHE A 130 2.33 -3.74 1.96
C PHE A 130 2.60 -2.40 2.62
N PHE A 131 2.79 -1.33 1.85
CA PHE A 131 3.00 0.02 2.39
C PHE A 131 3.19 1.07 1.29
N HIS A 132 3.09 2.36 1.67
CA HIS A 132 3.35 3.47 0.78
C HIS A 132 4.85 3.74 0.63
N ARG A 133 5.30 3.73 -0.59
CA ARG A 133 6.67 4.07 -0.94
C ARG A 133 6.81 5.57 -1.23
N PRO A 134 8.01 6.15 -1.06
CA PRO A 134 8.28 7.54 -1.46
C PRO A 134 8.26 7.73 -2.98
N PHE A 135 7.94 6.69 -3.74
CA PHE A 135 7.84 6.68 -5.20
C PHE A 135 6.75 5.72 -5.65
N ILE A 136 6.29 5.94 -6.86
CA ILE A 136 5.48 4.98 -7.62
C ILE A 136 6.27 4.54 -8.84
N THR A 137 5.97 3.36 -9.36
CA THR A 137 6.61 2.85 -10.56
C THR A 137 5.59 2.50 -11.61
N PHE A 138 6.02 2.60 -12.87
CA PHE A 138 5.35 2.01 -14.00
C PHE A 138 6.33 1.03 -14.66
N GLY A 139 6.00 -0.26 -14.56
CA GLY A 139 6.84 -1.37 -15.01
C GLY A 139 6.38 -2.68 -14.37
N TYR A 140 6.65 -3.80 -15.03
CA TYR A 140 6.19 -5.11 -14.56
C TYR A 140 6.86 -5.54 -13.26
N ASN A 141 6.09 -6.17 -12.40
CA ASN A 141 6.57 -6.78 -11.16
C ASN A 141 5.75 -8.02 -10.79
N ALA A 142 6.37 -8.90 -10.02
CA ALA A 142 5.70 -9.97 -9.27
C ALA A 142 5.79 -9.66 -7.79
N GLN A 143 4.79 -10.09 -7.05
CA GLN A 143 4.68 -9.89 -5.60
C GLN A 143 4.38 -11.24 -4.96
N PHE A 144 5.04 -11.53 -3.86
CA PHE A 144 4.84 -12.74 -3.07
C PHE A 144 4.76 -12.36 -1.60
N GLU A 145 3.86 -13.00 -0.89
CA GLU A 145 3.76 -12.90 0.56
C GLU A 145 3.44 -14.29 1.11
N ALA A 146 4.03 -14.63 2.23
CA ALA A 146 3.68 -15.80 2.99
C ALA A 146 3.60 -15.45 4.47
N GLY A 147 2.58 -15.92 5.13
CA GLY A 147 2.33 -15.55 6.51
C GLY A 147 1.33 -16.46 7.21
N THR A 148 0.90 -15.99 8.35
CA THR A 148 -0.09 -16.65 9.15
C THR A 148 -0.92 -15.64 9.92
N GLU A 149 -2.16 -16.01 10.15
CA GLU A 149 -3.10 -15.33 11.03
C GLU A 149 -3.39 -16.22 12.24
N PHE A 150 -3.52 -15.63 13.41
CA PHE A 150 -3.88 -16.29 14.67
C PHE A 150 -5.07 -15.58 15.30
N ASP A 151 -6.18 -16.31 15.43
CA ASP A 151 -7.42 -15.80 15.99
C ASP A 151 -7.52 -16.07 17.50
N ALA A 152 -7.81 -15.03 18.27
CA ALA A 152 -8.02 -15.10 19.71
C ALA A 152 -9.28 -14.31 20.12
N GLY A 153 -10.44 -14.92 19.93
CA GLY A 153 -11.73 -14.29 20.18
C GLY A 153 -12.01 -13.12 19.24
N PRO A 154 -12.11 -11.86 19.73
CA PRO A 154 -12.34 -10.71 18.86
C PRO A 154 -11.04 -10.17 18.22
N PHE A 155 -9.88 -10.75 18.53
CA PHE A 155 -8.57 -10.34 18.03
C PHE A 155 -8.06 -11.32 16.98
N SER A 156 -7.48 -10.79 15.91
CA SER A 156 -6.75 -11.54 14.91
C SER A 156 -5.35 -10.92 14.74
N PHE A 157 -4.31 -11.73 14.86
CA PHE A 157 -2.91 -11.32 14.73
C PHE A 157 -2.34 -11.88 13.45
N THR A 158 -1.79 -11.04 12.61
CA THR A 158 -1.15 -11.43 11.35
C THR A 158 0.35 -11.20 11.43
N ALA A 159 1.13 -12.14 10.90
CA ALA A 159 2.55 -11.97 10.65
C ALA A 159 2.94 -12.58 9.31
N SER A 160 3.69 -11.84 8.49
CA SER A 160 4.09 -12.28 7.16
C SER A 160 5.44 -11.73 6.73
N ALA A 161 5.99 -12.36 5.69
CA ALA A 161 7.13 -11.83 4.94
C ALA A 161 6.76 -11.73 3.47
N TYR A 162 7.31 -10.70 2.80
CA TYR A 162 7.01 -10.44 1.40
C TYR A 162 8.28 -10.19 0.56
N ASP A 163 8.16 -10.40 -0.73
CA ASP A 163 9.15 -10.03 -1.76
C ASP A 163 8.44 -9.40 -2.97
N VAL A 164 9.01 -8.31 -3.48
CA VAL A 164 8.58 -7.64 -4.71
C VAL A 164 9.71 -7.72 -5.70
N ALA A 165 9.52 -8.49 -6.76
CA ALA A 165 10.48 -8.78 -7.81
C ALA A 165 10.08 -8.07 -9.11
N PRO A 166 10.56 -6.84 -9.37
CA PRO A 166 10.35 -6.17 -10.65
C PRO A 166 11.22 -6.76 -11.74
N TRP A 167 10.77 -6.68 -12.99
CA TRP A 167 11.57 -7.04 -14.17
C TRP A 167 11.40 -6.04 -15.31
N GLY A 168 12.37 -6.03 -16.22
CA GLY A 168 12.39 -5.09 -17.34
C GLY A 168 12.66 -3.64 -16.93
N PRO A 169 12.45 -2.70 -17.82
CA PRO A 169 12.63 -1.28 -17.53
C PRO A 169 11.53 -0.79 -16.58
N GLN A 170 11.94 0.04 -15.63
CA GLN A 170 11.03 0.67 -14.65
C GLN A 170 11.04 2.17 -14.85
N THR A 171 9.88 2.79 -14.86
CA THR A 171 9.74 4.23 -14.76
C THR A 171 9.41 4.57 -13.32
N VAL A 172 10.30 5.27 -12.63
CA VAL A 172 10.14 5.68 -11.24
C VAL A 172 9.69 7.12 -11.17
N ILE A 173 8.60 7.38 -10.48
CA ILE A 173 8.01 8.71 -10.28
C ILE A 173 8.05 9.02 -8.79
N SER A 174 8.84 10.03 -8.41
CA SER A 174 9.03 10.35 -7.00
C SER A 174 7.88 11.14 -6.42
N ARG A 175 7.49 10.78 -5.19
CA ARG A 175 6.57 11.53 -4.33
C ARG A 175 7.29 12.47 -3.37
N VAL A 176 8.60 12.30 -3.19
CA VAL A 176 9.39 13.01 -2.18
C VAL A 176 10.32 14.00 -2.83
N PHE A 177 10.40 15.19 -2.25
CA PHE A 177 11.35 16.23 -2.65
C PHE A 177 12.77 15.82 -2.31
N ARG A 178 13.66 15.90 -3.31
CA ARG A 178 15.10 15.97 -3.10
C ARG A 178 15.66 17.29 -3.58
N CYS A 179 16.75 17.68 -2.96
CA CYS A 179 17.49 18.84 -3.38
C CYS A 179 17.95 18.72 -4.84
N SER A 180 17.69 19.73 -5.64
CA SER A 180 18.21 19.84 -7.00
C SER A 180 19.73 19.89 -7.00
N SER A 181 20.29 19.34 -8.05
CA SER A 181 21.69 19.16 -8.39
C SER A 181 22.69 20.13 -7.73
N GLY A 182 23.64 19.58 -6.98
CA GLY A 182 24.81 20.30 -6.48
C GLY A 182 24.90 20.53 -4.99
N ALA A 183 23.79 20.48 -4.26
CA ALA A 183 23.83 20.52 -2.80
C ALA A 183 23.81 19.09 -2.24
N LYS A 184 24.79 18.75 -1.42
CA LYS A 184 24.84 17.48 -0.69
C LYS A 184 23.69 17.45 0.31
N CYS A 185 22.57 16.90 -0.09
CA CYS A 185 21.40 16.70 0.74
C CYS A 185 21.53 15.41 1.57
N SER A 186 22.57 15.34 2.36
CA SER A 186 22.73 14.29 3.36
C SER A 186 22.67 14.91 4.73
N ALA A 187 21.76 14.46 5.56
CA ALA A 187 21.74 14.84 6.98
C ALA A 187 23.04 14.44 7.69
N ASN A 188 23.85 13.53 7.12
CA ASN A 188 25.06 12.97 7.73
C ASN A 188 26.30 12.96 6.83
N GLY A 189 26.38 13.79 5.78
CA GLY A 189 27.63 14.01 5.02
C GLY A 189 28.23 12.79 4.29
N LYS A 190 27.67 11.60 4.43
CA LYS A 190 28.11 10.41 3.70
C LYS A 190 27.34 10.35 2.39
N SER A 191 28.06 10.58 1.29
CA SER A 191 27.63 10.24 -0.05
C SER A 191 27.41 8.72 -0.13
N THR A 192 26.25 8.29 0.28
CA THR A 192 25.78 6.97 -0.12
C THR A 192 25.17 7.13 -1.50
N ASN A 193 25.46 6.21 -2.41
CA ASN A 193 24.76 6.02 -3.70
C ASN A 193 23.25 5.73 -3.49
N ARG A 194 22.63 6.40 -2.55
CA ARG A 194 21.22 6.29 -2.27
C ARG A 194 20.46 6.94 -3.41
N ARG A 195 19.67 6.14 -4.04
CA ARG A 195 18.67 6.41 -5.05
C ARG A 195 17.99 7.73 -4.77
N GLY A 196 18.24 8.71 -5.63
CA GLY A 196 17.74 10.06 -5.39
C GLY A 196 16.39 10.24 -6.02
N TYR A 197 15.36 10.34 -5.20
CA TYR A 197 14.04 10.75 -5.65
C TYR A 197 13.94 12.28 -5.59
N THR A 198 13.59 12.91 -6.69
CA THR A 198 13.31 14.34 -6.74
C THR A 198 11.83 14.54 -7.02
N LEU A 199 11.20 15.56 -6.46
CA LEU A 199 9.84 15.87 -6.79
C LEU A 199 9.69 16.05 -8.30
N ALA A 200 8.67 15.40 -8.86
CA ALA A 200 8.38 15.44 -10.29
C ALA A 200 9.52 14.95 -11.21
N SER A 201 10.50 14.22 -10.72
CA SER A 201 11.41 13.55 -11.61
C SER A 201 10.86 12.18 -11.99
N VAL A 202 10.62 12.05 -13.27
CA VAL A 202 10.38 10.76 -13.90
C VAL A 202 11.75 10.21 -14.28
N GLN A 203 12.15 9.09 -13.70
CA GLN A 203 13.43 8.45 -14.01
C GLN A 203 13.20 7.06 -14.57
N ALA A 204 13.77 6.79 -15.75
CA ALA A 204 13.92 5.43 -16.22
C ALA A 204 15.03 4.73 -15.41
N GLY A 205 14.76 3.54 -14.91
CA GLY A 205 15.68 2.78 -14.09
C GLY A 205 15.67 1.31 -14.39
N SER A 206 16.67 0.59 -13.88
CA SER A 206 16.68 -0.87 -13.89
C SER A 206 15.73 -1.43 -12.83
N ALA A 207 15.32 -2.68 -13.01
CA ALA A 207 14.47 -3.41 -12.07
C ALA A 207 15.02 -3.42 -10.64
N ASP A 208 16.34 -3.55 -10.46
CA ASP A 208 17.00 -3.58 -9.15
C ASP A 208 16.76 -2.33 -8.29
N LEU A 209 16.42 -1.19 -8.93
CA LEU A 209 16.15 0.06 -8.21
C LEU A 209 14.89 -0.01 -7.33
N VAL A 210 13.96 -0.86 -7.70
CA VAL A 210 12.63 -0.93 -7.08
C VAL A 210 12.34 -2.27 -6.42
N ARG A 211 13.30 -3.19 -6.47
CA ARG A 211 13.20 -4.47 -5.74
C ARG A 211 13.05 -4.21 -4.25
N ASP A 212 12.16 -4.95 -3.62
CA ASP A 212 11.84 -4.76 -2.23
C ASP A 212 11.49 -6.09 -1.55
N ASN A 213 11.81 -6.19 -0.28
CA ASN A 213 11.40 -7.29 0.58
C ASN A 213 11.30 -6.82 2.02
N GLY A 214 10.56 -7.54 2.82
CA GLY A 214 10.37 -7.16 4.21
C GLY A 214 9.40 -8.06 4.94
N PHE A 215 8.82 -7.52 6.00
CA PHE A 215 7.85 -8.21 6.82
C PHE A 215 6.72 -7.28 7.25
N ASN A 216 5.58 -7.90 7.55
CA ASN A 216 4.38 -7.25 8.05
C ASN A 216 3.95 -7.88 9.36
N ALA A 217 3.32 -7.09 10.22
CA ALA A 217 2.63 -7.53 11.41
C ALA A 217 1.34 -6.74 11.54
N GLY A 218 0.23 -7.42 11.78
CA GLY A 218 -1.11 -6.82 11.87
C GLY A 218 -1.86 -7.24 13.12
N LEU A 219 -2.74 -6.39 13.56
CA LEU A 219 -3.74 -6.66 14.58
C LEU A 219 -5.09 -6.16 14.08
N GLU A 220 -6.02 -7.06 13.94
CA GLU A 220 -7.43 -6.76 13.69
C GLU A 220 -8.23 -6.99 14.95
N VAL A 221 -9.19 -6.11 15.23
CA VAL A 221 -10.12 -6.22 16.35
C VAL A 221 -11.54 -6.05 15.85
N LYS A 222 -12.38 -7.03 16.12
CA LYS A 222 -13.82 -7.04 15.76
C LYS A 222 -14.68 -6.83 17.01
N PRO A 223 -14.81 -5.58 17.52
CA PRO A 223 -15.57 -5.31 18.74
C PRO A 223 -17.08 -5.50 18.54
N ARG A 224 -17.54 -5.45 17.30
CA ARG A 224 -18.92 -5.70 16.88
C ARG A 224 -18.95 -6.40 15.53
N PRO A 225 -20.01 -7.17 15.19
CA PRO A 225 -20.08 -7.87 13.90
C PRO A 225 -20.05 -6.97 12.66
N TYR A 226 -20.28 -5.68 12.83
CA TYR A 226 -20.32 -4.68 11.76
C TYR A 226 -19.12 -3.72 11.78
N LEU A 227 -18.19 -3.87 12.72
CA LEU A 227 -17.09 -2.93 12.91
C LEU A 227 -15.77 -3.69 13.04
N ASP A 228 -14.85 -3.43 12.10
CA ASP A 228 -13.48 -3.91 12.12
C ASP A 228 -12.52 -2.74 12.33
N LEU A 229 -11.59 -2.91 13.25
CA LEU A 229 -10.48 -1.99 13.50
C LEU A 229 -9.18 -2.72 13.21
N GLU A 230 -8.32 -2.13 12.41
CA GLU A 230 -7.07 -2.73 11.94
C GLU A 230 -5.90 -1.81 12.25
N VAL A 231 -4.81 -2.38 12.73
CA VAL A 231 -3.52 -1.70 12.91
C VAL A 231 -2.43 -2.58 12.31
N ASP A 232 -1.68 -2.04 11.35
CA ASP A 232 -0.60 -2.78 10.71
C ASP A 232 0.73 -2.04 10.84
N TYR A 233 1.77 -2.83 10.86
CA TYR A 233 3.15 -2.40 10.74
C TYR A 233 3.82 -3.15 9.60
N SER A 234 4.50 -2.44 8.73
CA SER A 234 5.32 -3.02 7.65
C SER A 234 6.72 -2.45 7.65
N ARG A 235 7.70 -3.30 7.37
CA ARG A 235 9.10 -2.93 7.26
C ARG A 235 9.67 -3.36 5.92
N SER A 236 10.18 -2.39 5.14
CA SER A 236 11.05 -2.66 4.00
C SER A 236 12.50 -2.70 4.45
N VAL A 237 13.18 -3.83 4.20
CA VAL A 237 14.57 -3.99 4.56
C VAL A 237 15.50 -3.19 3.64
N PRO A 238 15.41 -3.29 2.29
CA PRO A 238 16.29 -2.58 1.38
C PRO A 238 16.10 -1.06 1.41
N LEU A 239 14.86 -0.59 1.55
CA LEU A 239 14.53 0.83 1.55
C LEU A 239 14.63 1.46 2.93
N GLN A 240 14.75 0.64 4.00
CA GLN A 240 14.75 1.08 5.40
C GLN A 240 13.52 1.93 5.76
N LEU A 241 12.37 1.58 5.17
CA LEU A 241 11.10 2.24 5.40
C LEU A 241 10.31 1.52 6.48
N ASN A 242 9.69 2.27 7.36
CA ASN A 242 8.66 1.78 8.28
C ASN A 242 7.33 2.39 7.86
N ASN A 243 6.30 1.58 7.83
CA ASN A 243 4.94 2.00 7.59
C ASN A 243 4.06 1.57 8.75
N PHE A 244 3.15 2.46 9.13
CA PHE A 244 2.07 2.16 10.07
C PHE A 244 0.76 2.49 9.38
N SER A 245 -0.22 1.60 9.50
CA SER A 245 -1.56 1.86 9.03
C SER A 245 -2.57 1.64 10.13
N PHE A 246 -3.66 2.38 10.04
CA PHE A 246 -4.83 2.25 10.89
C PHE A 246 -6.07 2.23 10.01
N GLY A 247 -6.86 1.16 10.09
CA GLY A 247 -8.06 0.94 9.32
C GLY A 247 -9.31 0.94 10.19
N ILE A 248 -10.40 1.46 9.63
CA ILE A 248 -11.75 1.30 10.17
C ILE A 248 -12.63 0.85 9.01
N SER A 249 -13.26 -0.31 9.16
CA SER A 249 -14.25 -0.83 8.22
C SER A 249 -15.60 -1.00 8.89
N VAL A 250 -16.65 -0.59 8.22
CA VAL A 250 -18.04 -0.70 8.71
C VAL A 250 -18.87 -1.43 7.67
N ASP A 251 -19.43 -2.59 8.04
CA ASP A 251 -20.43 -3.29 7.26
C ASP A 251 -21.81 -2.66 7.48
N LEU A 252 -22.23 -1.85 6.52
CA LEU A 252 -23.51 -1.12 6.59
C LEU A 252 -24.70 -2.06 6.55
N ARG A 253 -24.59 -3.21 5.89
CA ARG A 253 -25.67 -4.19 5.83
C ARG A 253 -25.91 -4.84 7.19
N THR A 254 -24.84 -5.30 7.82
CA THR A 254 -24.90 -5.89 9.17
C THR A 254 -25.33 -4.86 10.22
N LEU A 255 -24.84 -3.62 10.10
CA LEU A 255 -25.26 -2.51 10.97
C LEU A 255 -26.76 -2.24 10.88
N TRP A 256 -27.32 -2.23 9.66
CA TRP A 256 -28.76 -2.01 9.45
C TRP A 256 -29.64 -3.10 10.06
N HIS A 257 -29.22 -4.35 9.95
CA HIS A 257 -29.95 -5.50 10.50
C HIS A 257 -29.71 -5.73 12.00
N SER A 258 -28.67 -5.12 12.58
CA SER A 258 -28.38 -5.25 14.01
C SER A 258 -29.15 -4.25 14.89
N ASN A 259 -29.95 -3.37 14.30
CA ASN A 259 -30.74 -2.36 15.02
C ASN A 259 -32.12 -2.97 15.41
N PRO A 260 -32.35 -3.42 16.69
CA PRO A 260 -33.53 -4.15 17.07
C PRO A 260 -34.76 -3.26 17.31
N HIS A 261 -34.74 -2.00 16.85
CA HIS A 261 -35.83 -1.03 17.09
C HIS A 261 -36.55 -0.56 15.82
N GLN A 262 -36.70 -1.47 14.83
CA GLN A 262 -37.67 -1.30 13.75
C GLN A 262 -38.69 -2.43 13.76
#